data_8faee03d5f716acb63059eddb22cd0fd
#
_entry.id   8faee03d5f716acb63059eddb22cd0fd
#
_cell.length_a   1.000
_cell.length_b   1.000
_cell.length_c   1.000
_cell.angle_alpha   90.00
_cell.angle_beta   90.00
_cell.angle_gamma   90.00
#
_symmetry.space_group_name_H-M   'P 1'
#
loop_
_entity.id
_entity.type
_entity.pdbx_description
1 polymer ?
#
loop_
_entity_poly.entity_id
_entity_poly.type
_entity_poly.pdbx_seq_one_letter_code
_entity_poly.pdbx_strand_id
1 'polypeptide(L)'
;MEYDKVAKSGKIIKEKQGNQLDQDKFYSYVEKSIQQLKTKVNLDKANVYLKPKYVQTDKEVLNELSQYNNYLCRWVRFDMGEKHYETISPKEIKNWIVIDDDASVSINQEKMAQWVEKFCLKYKTVGKTRKFKSHTGEVLEVSGGDYGWQIDYSQTVDQVYKALTENNTQSDVDAYVKNKSNTNKKKLLKKLEPIYKNKAYKMNFENPTEDYNTQTYSEVDISEQMVYVFQNGQVVYSAKCVTGLPSDATRSTKTGCWYIKDKKLEYTLTGADYTTPTKYWVRITLTGTGYHYMNRSDWDKWSPELYKTRGSHGCINLQLEDVKNIYNLVSMRDMVFIHD
;
A
#
# COMPACT_ATOMS: atom_id res chain seq x y z
N MET A 1 -21.88 23.37 -8.62
CA MET A 1 -22.50 22.51 -7.56
C MET A 1 -21.82 22.71 -6.22
N GLU A 2 -22.45 22.30 -5.16
CA GLU A 2 -21.92 22.38 -3.81
C GLU A 2 -22.25 21.10 -3.03
N TYR A 3 -21.34 20.71 -2.12
CA TYR A 3 -21.60 19.61 -1.20
C TYR A 3 -22.51 20.08 -0.05
N ASP A 4 -23.69 19.52 0.05
CA ASP A 4 -24.59 19.76 1.19
C ASP A 4 -24.14 18.89 2.39
N LYS A 5 -23.63 19.55 3.43
CA LYS A 5 -23.14 18.88 4.66
C LYS A 5 -24.27 18.17 5.43
N VAL A 6 -25.48 18.67 5.35
CA VAL A 6 -26.64 18.10 6.04
C VAL A 6 -27.19 16.92 5.24
N ALA A 7 -27.44 17.13 3.95
CA ALA A 7 -27.91 16.07 3.06
C ALA A 7 -26.82 15.06 2.70
N LYS A 8 -25.53 15.37 2.94
CA LYS A 8 -24.37 14.52 2.53
C LYS A 8 -24.43 14.09 1.07
N SER A 9 -24.82 15.02 0.20
CA SER A 9 -24.98 14.84 -1.24
C SER A 9 -24.67 16.15 -1.96
N GLY A 10 -24.51 16.10 -3.28
CA GLY A 10 -24.43 17.29 -4.11
C GLY A 10 -25.77 18.03 -4.15
N LYS A 11 -25.72 19.33 -4.25
CA LYS A 11 -26.86 20.18 -4.57
C LYS A 11 -26.46 21.18 -5.64
N ILE A 12 -27.46 21.55 -6.46
CA ILE A 12 -27.32 22.65 -7.41
C ILE A 12 -27.48 23.97 -6.66
N ILE A 13 -26.60 24.91 -6.92
CA ILE A 13 -26.74 26.29 -6.49
C ILE A 13 -27.50 27.02 -7.60
N LYS A 14 -28.56 27.77 -7.23
CA LYS A 14 -29.28 28.61 -8.17
C LYS A 14 -28.30 29.61 -8.80
N GLU A 15 -28.39 29.73 -10.11
CA GLU A 15 -27.62 30.69 -10.88
C GLU A 15 -27.89 32.13 -10.40
N LYS A 16 -26.88 32.98 -10.51
CA LYS A 16 -27.00 34.41 -10.27
C LYS A 16 -26.72 35.14 -11.56
N GLN A 17 -27.60 36.12 -11.88
CA GLN A 17 -27.33 37.00 -12.99
C GLN A 17 -26.05 37.79 -12.72
N GLY A 18 -25.10 37.72 -13.65
CA GLY A 18 -23.91 38.55 -13.63
C GLY A 18 -24.17 39.99 -14.07
N ASN A 19 -23.16 40.83 -13.95
CA ASN A 19 -23.19 42.23 -14.36
C ASN A 19 -22.42 42.51 -15.67
N GLN A 20 -22.01 41.46 -16.38
CA GLN A 20 -21.36 41.60 -17.68
C GLN A 20 -22.41 41.94 -18.73
N LEU A 21 -22.19 43.06 -19.44
CA LEU A 21 -23.12 43.54 -20.48
C LEU A 21 -22.98 42.68 -21.75
N ASP A 22 -24.12 42.39 -22.37
CA ASP A 22 -24.26 41.98 -23.75
C ASP A 22 -24.18 43.26 -24.59
N GLN A 23 -23.05 43.49 -25.24
CA GLN A 23 -22.76 44.75 -25.91
C GLN A 23 -23.81 45.14 -26.93
N ASP A 24 -24.27 44.19 -27.75
CA ASP A 24 -25.24 44.46 -28.80
C ASP A 24 -26.61 44.88 -28.23
N LYS A 25 -27.07 44.15 -27.21
CA LYS A 25 -28.33 44.51 -26.51
C LYS A 25 -28.20 45.81 -25.75
N PHE A 26 -27.05 46.06 -25.13
CA PHE A 26 -26.83 47.30 -24.41
C PHE A 26 -26.84 48.50 -25.35
N TYR A 27 -26.10 48.47 -26.46
CA TYR A 27 -26.07 49.56 -27.43
C TYR A 27 -27.47 49.79 -28.05
N SER A 28 -28.15 48.72 -28.47
CA SER A 28 -29.51 48.83 -29.01
C SER A 28 -30.50 49.43 -27.99
N TYR A 29 -30.37 49.09 -26.72
CA TYR A 29 -31.21 49.64 -25.64
C TYR A 29 -30.89 51.11 -25.38
N VAL A 30 -29.64 51.50 -25.36
CA VAL A 30 -29.17 52.89 -25.17
C VAL A 30 -29.69 53.75 -26.33
N GLU A 31 -29.48 53.30 -27.58
CA GLU A 31 -29.95 54.00 -28.76
C GLU A 31 -31.44 54.28 -28.76
N LYS A 32 -32.24 53.23 -28.49
CA LYS A 32 -33.71 53.40 -28.35
C LYS A 32 -34.08 54.34 -27.20
N SER A 33 -33.34 54.30 -26.10
CA SER A 33 -33.62 55.14 -24.94
C SER A 33 -33.33 56.63 -25.26
N ILE A 34 -32.29 56.92 -26.04
CA ILE A 34 -31.99 58.27 -26.53
C ILE A 34 -33.07 58.75 -27.49
N GLN A 35 -33.46 57.93 -28.47
CA GLN A 35 -34.56 58.27 -29.40
C GLN A 35 -35.89 58.56 -28.68
N GLN A 36 -36.14 57.92 -27.55
CA GLN A 36 -37.29 58.11 -26.70
C GLN A 36 -37.11 59.21 -25.66
N LEU A 37 -36.01 60.01 -25.71
CA LEU A 37 -35.69 61.10 -24.79
C LEU A 37 -35.76 60.69 -23.30
N LYS A 38 -35.43 59.43 -22.97
CA LYS A 38 -35.40 58.96 -21.59
C LYS A 38 -34.25 59.60 -20.81
N THR A 39 -34.56 60.22 -19.70
CA THR A 39 -33.57 60.86 -18.82
C THR A 39 -32.93 59.88 -17.82
N LYS A 40 -33.57 58.72 -17.61
CA LYS A 40 -33.07 57.63 -16.74
C LYS A 40 -33.38 56.28 -17.36
N VAL A 41 -32.42 55.37 -17.26
CA VAL A 41 -32.55 53.99 -17.73
C VAL A 41 -32.26 53.04 -16.59
N ASN A 42 -32.89 51.87 -16.60
CA ASN A 42 -32.66 50.80 -15.64
C ASN A 42 -32.20 49.56 -16.42
N LEU A 43 -30.92 49.24 -16.29
CA LEU A 43 -30.28 48.15 -17.01
C LEU A 43 -30.75 46.76 -16.56
N ASP A 44 -31.11 46.61 -15.28
CA ASP A 44 -31.60 45.33 -14.76
C ASP A 44 -32.96 44.95 -15.40
N LYS A 45 -33.81 45.95 -15.69
CA LYS A 45 -35.11 45.75 -16.36
C LYS A 45 -34.96 45.63 -17.88
N ALA A 46 -33.84 46.06 -18.43
CA ALA A 46 -33.61 46.10 -19.86
C ALA A 46 -33.13 44.75 -20.45
N ASN A 47 -32.80 43.77 -19.63
CA ASN A 47 -32.29 42.47 -20.04
C ASN A 47 -31.02 42.55 -20.94
N VAL A 48 -30.14 43.50 -20.60
CA VAL A 48 -28.93 43.83 -21.36
C VAL A 48 -27.67 43.14 -20.82
N TYR A 49 -27.79 42.31 -19.80
CA TYR A 49 -26.71 41.52 -19.29
C TYR A 49 -26.63 40.15 -19.97
N LEU A 50 -25.44 39.61 -20.08
CA LEU A 50 -25.24 38.25 -20.53
C LEU A 50 -25.95 37.29 -19.59
N LYS A 51 -26.65 36.35 -20.16
CA LYS A 51 -27.30 35.28 -19.38
C LYS A 51 -26.25 34.31 -18.87
N PRO A 52 -26.45 33.70 -17.70
CA PRO A 52 -25.62 32.59 -17.26
C PRO A 52 -25.52 31.51 -18.34
N LYS A 53 -24.32 30.95 -18.55
CA LYS A 53 -24.07 29.86 -19.51
C LYS A 53 -24.96 28.64 -19.21
N TYR A 54 -25.14 28.37 -17.91
CA TYR A 54 -25.97 27.27 -17.42
C TYR A 54 -26.95 27.75 -16.37
N VAL A 55 -28.14 27.16 -16.37
CA VAL A 55 -29.17 27.37 -15.34
C VAL A 55 -29.52 26.06 -14.63
N GLN A 56 -30.08 26.13 -13.44
CA GLN A 56 -30.34 24.98 -12.57
C GLN A 56 -31.23 23.88 -13.21
N THR A 57 -31.96 24.20 -14.26
CA THR A 57 -32.86 23.26 -14.97
C THR A 57 -32.27 22.65 -16.21
N ASP A 58 -31.04 23.01 -16.58
CA ASP A 58 -30.38 22.47 -17.76
C ASP A 58 -30.09 21.01 -17.59
N LYS A 59 -30.27 20.23 -18.66
CA LYS A 59 -30.02 18.78 -18.64
C LYS A 59 -28.57 18.44 -18.30
N GLU A 60 -27.65 19.26 -18.78
CA GLU A 60 -26.19 19.13 -18.49
C GLU A 60 -25.94 19.25 -17.00
N VAL A 61 -26.51 20.25 -16.33
CA VAL A 61 -26.37 20.49 -14.88
C VAL A 61 -27.01 19.37 -14.05
N LEU A 62 -28.17 18.87 -14.49
CA LEU A 62 -28.86 17.75 -13.84
C LEU A 62 -28.07 16.45 -13.99
N ASN A 63 -27.49 16.23 -15.16
CA ASN A 63 -26.62 15.06 -15.41
C ASN A 63 -25.32 15.12 -14.59
N GLU A 64 -24.69 16.30 -14.51
CA GLU A 64 -23.55 16.58 -13.66
C GLU A 64 -23.86 16.27 -12.18
N LEU A 65 -24.99 16.71 -11.67
CA LEU A 65 -25.42 16.38 -10.30
C LEU A 65 -25.58 14.86 -10.09
N SER A 66 -26.15 14.18 -11.07
CA SER A 66 -26.30 12.72 -11.04
C SER A 66 -24.95 12.01 -11.00
N GLN A 67 -24.01 12.40 -11.85
CA GLN A 67 -22.64 11.86 -11.86
C GLN A 67 -21.91 12.19 -10.56
N TYR A 68 -21.99 13.43 -10.08
CA TYR A 68 -21.43 13.84 -8.80
C TYR A 68 -21.91 12.97 -7.64
N ASN A 69 -23.21 12.75 -7.54
CA ASN A 69 -23.80 11.91 -6.51
C ASN A 69 -23.44 10.43 -6.70
N ASN A 70 -23.26 9.98 -7.94
CA ASN A 70 -22.84 8.62 -8.23
C ASN A 70 -21.44 8.34 -7.66
N TYR A 71 -20.50 9.28 -7.75
CA TYR A 71 -19.21 9.15 -7.07
C TYR A 71 -19.34 9.37 -5.56
N LEU A 72 -19.98 10.45 -5.14
CA LEU A 72 -20.02 10.86 -3.74
C LEU A 72 -20.71 9.86 -2.82
N CYS A 73 -21.75 9.18 -3.29
CA CYS A 73 -22.51 8.25 -2.45
C CYS A 73 -21.84 6.88 -2.29
N ARG A 74 -20.65 6.68 -2.84
CA ARG A 74 -19.92 5.42 -2.72
C ARG A 74 -19.28 5.25 -1.36
N TRP A 75 -19.12 3.97 -1.03
CA TRP A 75 -18.35 3.51 0.11
C TRP A 75 -17.46 2.38 -0.36
N VAL A 76 -16.17 2.49 -0.11
CA VAL A 76 -15.20 1.41 -0.39
C VAL A 76 -14.64 0.95 0.93
N ARG A 77 -14.72 -0.34 1.21
CA ARG A 77 -14.26 -0.91 2.48
C ARG A 77 -13.32 -2.07 2.23
N PHE A 78 -12.09 -1.92 2.69
CA PHE A 78 -11.12 -3.00 2.75
C PHE A 78 -11.38 -3.85 4.00
N ASP A 79 -11.45 -5.16 3.81
CA ASP A 79 -11.47 -6.13 4.90
C ASP A 79 -10.02 -6.56 5.19
N MET A 80 -9.52 -6.14 6.35
CA MET A 80 -8.14 -6.42 6.77
C MET A 80 -8.02 -7.75 7.55
N GLY A 81 -9.12 -8.47 7.73
CA GLY A 81 -9.21 -9.63 8.62
C GLY A 81 -9.55 -9.26 10.06
N GLU A 82 -9.90 -10.26 10.87
CA GLU A 82 -10.20 -10.13 12.31
C GLU A 82 -11.22 -9.02 12.64
N LYS A 83 -12.20 -8.79 11.75
CA LYS A 83 -13.20 -7.70 11.84
C LYS A 83 -12.59 -6.28 11.80
N HIS A 84 -11.35 -6.15 11.36
CA HIS A 84 -10.70 -4.87 11.15
C HIS A 84 -10.96 -4.35 9.73
N TYR A 85 -11.41 -3.11 9.61
CA TYR A 85 -11.82 -2.53 8.33
C TYR A 85 -11.24 -1.14 8.11
N GLU A 86 -10.82 -0.86 6.88
CA GLU A 86 -10.53 0.48 6.42
C GLU A 86 -11.57 0.94 5.42
N THR A 87 -12.07 2.14 5.58
CA THR A 87 -13.20 2.61 4.78
C THR A 87 -12.92 3.96 4.14
N ILE A 88 -13.05 4.02 2.83
CA ILE A 88 -13.17 5.26 2.07
C ILE A 88 -14.66 5.63 2.06
N SER A 89 -14.98 6.79 2.58
CA SER A 89 -16.34 7.27 2.73
C SER A 89 -16.60 8.51 1.86
N PRO A 90 -17.83 8.96 1.72
CA PRO A 90 -18.14 10.24 1.08
C PRO A 90 -17.34 11.43 1.61
N LYS A 91 -16.86 11.37 2.85
CA LYS A 91 -16.03 12.42 3.44
C LYS A 91 -14.67 12.56 2.74
N GLU A 92 -14.07 11.44 2.37
CA GLU A 92 -12.82 11.40 1.60
C GLU A 92 -13.09 11.70 0.12
N ILE A 93 -14.07 11.01 -0.47
CA ILE A 93 -14.38 11.05 -1.91
C ILE A 93 -14.73 12.46 -2.39
N LYS A 94 -15.47 13.24 -1.61
CA LYS A 94 -15.84 14.63 -1.97
C LYS A 94 -14.63 15.53 -2.29
N ASN A 95 -13.47 15.23 -1.68
CA ASN A 95 -12.25 16.02 -1.90
C ASN A 95 -11.49 15.57 -3.17
N TRP A 96 -11.91 14.47 -3.77
CA TRP A 96 -11.31 13.89 -4.97
C TRP A 96 -12.15 14.17 -6.23
N ILE A 97 -13.42 14.54 -6.07
CA ILE A 97 -14.27 14.85 -7.22
C ILE A 97 -13.83 16.18 -7.83
N VAL A 98 -13.65 16.17 -9.13
CA VAL A 98 -13.39 17.32 -9.98
C VAL A 98 -14.60 17.54 -10.89
N ILE A 99 -14.96 18.78 -11.07
CA ILE A 99 -15.99 19.23 -12.01
C ILE A 99 -15.29 20.18 -12.97
N ASP A 100 -15.28 19.82 -14.24
CA ASP A 100 -14.63 20.60 -15.29
C ASP A 100 -15.59 21.62 -15.91
N ASP A 101 -15.07 22.58 -16.66
CA ASP A 101 -15.86 23.70 -17.26
C ASP A 101 -16.88 23.22 -18.31
N ASP A 102 -16.75 22.00 -18.82
CA ASP A 102 -17.67 21.34 -19.73
C ASP A 102 -18.77 20.53 -19.01
N ALA A 103 -18.86 20.66 -17.68
CA ALA A 103 -19.76 19.92 -16.81
C ALA A 103 -19.45 18.40 -16.73
N SER A 104 -18.25 17.97 -17.08
CA SER A 104 -17.81 16.60 -16.81
C SER A 104 -17.41 16.44 -15.34
N VAL A 105 -17.67 15.26 -14.78
CA VAL A 105 -17.34 14.93 -13.37
C VAL A 105 -16.39 13.76 -13.36
N SER A 106 -15.24 13.94 -12.71
CA SER A 106 -14.17 12.96 -12.64
C SER A 106 -13.60 12.82 -11.23
N ILE A 107 -12.70 11.84 -11.05
CA ILE A 107 -11.94 11.64 -9.82
C ILE A 107 -10.52 12.13 -10.02
N ASN A 108 -10.06 13.00 -9.14
CA ASN A 108 -8.66 13.39 -9.04
C ASN A 108 -7.84 12.19 -8.57
N GLN A 109 -7.17 11.53 -9.51
CA GLN A 109 -6.41 10.30 -9.26
C GLN A 109 -5.23 10.54 -8.31
N GLU A 110 -4.59 11.71 -8.37
CA GLU A 110 -3.47 12.04 -7.49
C GLU A 110 -3.89 12.10 -6.02
N LYS A 111 -4.98 12.81 -5.70
CA LYS A 111 -5.51 12.88 -4.32
C LYS A 111 -5.98 11.52 -3.82
N MET A 112 -6.58 10.72 -4.69
CA MET A 112 -6.97 9.35 -4.38
C MET A 112 -5.72 8.49 -4.09
N ALA A 113 -4.69 8.56 -4.93
CA ALA A 113 -3.45 7.83 -4.78
C ALA A 113 -2.70 8.20 -3.48
N GLN A 114 -2.71 9.47 -3.08
CA GLN A 114 -2.16 9.92 -1.79
C GLN A 114 -2.88 9.27 -0.59
N TRP A 115 -4.18 9.05 -0.67
CA TRP A 115 -4.90 8.31 0.37
C TRP A 115 -4.47 6.84 0.39
N VAL A 116 -4.36 6.21 -0.79
CA VAL A 116 -3.90 4.82 -0.92
C VAL A 116 -2.48 4.66 -0.38
N GLU A 117 -1.59 5.62 -0.64
CA GLU A 117 -0.23 5.60 -0.11
C GLU A 117 -0.24 5.59 1.43
N LYS A 118 -1.01 6.49 2.05
CA LYS A 118 -1.16 6.53 3.52
C LYS A 118 -1.73 5.23 4.07
N PHE A 119 -2.71 4.64 3.39
CA PHE A 119 -3.27 3.34 3.73
C PHE A 119 -2.22 2.24 3.67
N CYS A 120 -1.44 2.15 2.58
CA CYS A 120 -0.36 1.18 2.43
C CYS A 120 0.72 1.33 3.52
N LEU A 121 1.13 2.56 3.81
CA LEU A 121 2.14 2.87 4.84
C LEU A 121 1.66 2.54 6.25
N LYS A 122 0.38 2.75 6.55
CA LYS A 122 -0.21 2.43 7.85
C LYS A 122 -0.03 0.96 8.23
N TYR A 123 -0.15 0.06 7.27
CA TYR A 123 -0.09 -1.38 7.48
C TYR A 123 1.26 -2.02 7.09
N LYS A 124 2.23 -1.20 6.69
CA LYS A 124 3.55 -1.70 6.33
C LYS A 124 4.35 -2.06 7.59
N THR A 125 4.78 -3.32 7.67
CA THR A 125 5.70 -3.80 8.73
C THR A 125 7.06 -4.25 8.18
N VAL A 126 7.22 -4.34 6.86
CA VAL A 126 8.50 -4.63 6.21
C VAL A 126 9.55 -3.60 6.65
N GLY A 127 10.71 -4.10 7.11
CA GLY A 127 11.85 -3.29 7.55
C GLY A 127 11.74 -2.72 8.98
N LYS A 128 10.61 -2.92 9.67
CA LYS A 128 10.46 -2.48 11.07
C LYS A 128 11.21 -3.40 12.02
N THR A 129 11.64 -2.83 13.14
CA THR A 129 12.28 -3.55 14.25
C THR A 129 11.36 -4.61 14.82
N ARG A 130 11.88 -5.80 15.06
CA ARG A 130 11.22 -6.91 15.76
C ARG A 130 12.02 -7.35 16.94
N LYS A 131 11.32 -7.71 18.00
CA LYS A 131 11.88 -8.37 19.18
C LYS A 131 11.74 -9.87 18.99
N PHE A 132 12.79 -10.61 19.32
CA PHE A 132 12.73 -12.07 19.32
C PHE A 132 13.54 -12.64 20.49
N LYS A 133 13.21 -13.85 20.92
CA LYS A 133 13.97 -14.56 21.94
C LYS A 133 15.12 -15.29 21.28
N SER A 134 16.36 -14.91 21.64
CA SER A 134 17.58 -15.53 21.11
C SER A 134 17.83 -16.93 21.73
N HIS A 135 18.82 -17.63 21.20
CA HIS A 135 19.27 -18.93 21.74
C HIS A 135 19.75 -18.85 23.18
N THR A 136 20.24 -17.69 23.64
CA THR A 136 20.62 -17.45 25.05
C THR A 136 19.41 -17.27 25.98
N GLY A 137 18.24 -17.06 25.40
CA GLY A 137 17.00 -16.73 26.14
C GLY A 137 16.76 -15.24 26.30
N GLU A 138 17.70 -14.40 25.91
CA GLU A 138 17.55 -12.95 25.90
C GLU A 138 16.63 -12.47 24.78
N VAL A 139 15.97 -11.34 24.99
CA VAL A 139 15.14 -10.68 23.98
C VAL A 139 16.00 -9.67 23.24
N LEU A 140 16.29 -9.94 21.99
CA LEU A 140 17.04 -9.07 21.09
C LEU A 140 16.12 -8.29 20.16
N GLU A 141 16.61 -7.16 19.66
CA GLU A 141 15.93 -6.32 18.67
C GLU A 141 16.70 -6.33 17.34
N VAL A 142 16.01 -6.67 16.25
CA VAL A 142 16.58 -6.66 14.90
C VAL A 142 15.74 -5.79 13.99
N SER A 143 16.41 -4.89 13.26
CA SER A 143 15.80 -3.96 12.31
C SER A 143 16.17 -4.29 10.88
N GLY A 144 15.37 -3.86 9.91
CA GLY A 144 15.66 -4.06 8.49
C GLY A 144 15.17 -5.41 7.96
N GLY A 145 15.74 -5.83 6.83
CA GLY A 145 15.26 -6.99 6.10
C GLY A 145 13.97 -6.76 5.34
N ASP A 146 13.43 -7.82 4.76
CA ASP A 146 12.22 -7.75 3.93
C ASP A 146 11.03 -8.58 4.46
N TYR A 147 11.12 -9.08 5.68
CA TYR A 147 10.00 -9.74 6.32
C TYR A 147 8.95 -8.72 6.76
N GLY A 148 7.67 -9.07 6.58
CA GLY A 148 6.57 -8.26 7.08
C GLY A 148 5.41 -8.12 6.09
N TRP A 149 4.41 -7.35 6.48
CA TRP A 149 3.28 -6.98 5.65
C TRP A 149 3.62 -5.79 4.74
N GLN A 150 3.25 -5.89 3.50
CA GLN A 150 3.29 -4.80 2.55
C GLN A 150 2.14 -4.93 1.55
N ILE A 151 1.24 -3.97 1.57
CA ILE A 151 0.17 -3.85 0.57
C ILE A 151 0.79 -3.39 -0.76
N ASP A 152 0.30 -3.92 -1.87
CA ASP A 152 0.72 -3.50 -3.21
C ASP A 152 0.05 -2.17 -3.57
N TYR A 153 0.83 -1.11 -3.59
CA TYR A 153 0.35 0.24 -3.86
C TYR A 153 -0.30 0.36 -5.24
N SER A 154 0.37 -0.10 -6.28
CA SER A 154 -0.11 0.06 -7.67
C SER A 154 -1.44 -0.65 -7.87
N GLN A 155 -1.51 -1.93 -7.49
CA GLN A 155 -2.74 -2.70 -7.63
C GLN A 155 -3.87 -2.17 -6.74
N THR A 156 -3.55 -1.59 -5.57
CA THR A 156 -4.56 -0.98 -4.69
C THR A 156 -5.10 0.32 -5.27
N VAL A 157 -4.26 1.15 -5.91
CA VAL A 157 -4.72 2.33 -6.66
C VAL A 157 -5.73 1.93 -7.74
N ASP A 158 -5.42 0.90 -8.52
CA ASP A 158 -6.31 0.39 -9.57
C ASP A 158 -7.62 -0.15 -9.00
N GLN A 159 -7.56 -0.92 -7.88
CA GLN A 159 -8.75 -1.42 -7.19
C GLN A 159 -9.67 -0.28 -6.73
N VAL A 160 -9.11 0.75 -6.10
CA VAL A 160 -9.88 1.88 -5.59
C VAL A 160 -10.47 2.67 -6.74
N TYR A 161 -9.68 2.97 -7.77
CA TYR A 161 -10.15 3.69 -8.95
C TYR A 161 -11.32 2.95 -9.62
N LYS A 162 -11.16 1.65 -9.86
CA LYS A 162 -12.22 0.80 -10.42
C LYS A 162 -13.47 0.82 -9.53
N ALA A 163 -13.31 0.64 -8.22
CA ALA A 163 -14.43 0.66 -7.29
C ALA A 163 -15.18 2.01 -7.26
N LEU A 164 -14.48 3.12 -7.51
CA LEU A 164 -15.07 4.45 -7.58
C LEU A 164 -15.71 4.77 -8.94
N THR A 165 -15.22 4.18 -10.04
CA THR A 165 -15.69 4.49 -11.40
C THR A 165 -16.71 3.48 -11.94
N GLU A 166 -16.82 2.29 -11.35
CA GLU A 166 -17.91 1.37 -11.70
C GLU A 166 -19.28 2.04 -11.45
N ASN A 167 -20.20 1.93 -12.40
CA ASN A 167 -21.52 2.53 -12.26
C ASN A 167 -22.34 1.85 -11.14
N ASN A 168 -22.89 2.67 -10.25
CA ASN A 168 -24.02 2.25 -9.40
C ASN A 168 -25.32 2.34 -10.20
N THR A 169 -26.34 1.59 -9.79
CA THR A 169 -27.67 1.85 -10.32
C THR A 169 -28.16 3.22 -9.83
N GLN A 170 -28.65 4.05 -10.74
CA GLN A 170 -29.14 5.38 -10.37
C GLN A 170 -30.22 5.31 -9.29
N SER A 171 -31.10 4.30 -9.34
CA SER A 171 -32.14 4.10 -8.33
C SER A 171 -31.57 3.87 -6.91
N ASP A 172 -30.43 3.20 -6.75
CA ASP A 172 -29.80 3.01 -5.45
C ASP A 172 -29.16 4.31 -4.93
N VAL A 173 -28.56 5.10 -5.83
CA VAL A 173 -28.05 6.45 -5.50
C VAL A 173 -29.19 7.36 -5.05
N ASP A 174 -30.29 7.43 -5.80
CA ASP A 174 -31.46 8.25 -5.48
C ASP A 174 -32.11 7.82 -4.16
N ALA A 175 -32.24 6.52 -3.95
CA ALA A 175 -32.75 5.98 -2.68
C ALA A 175 -31.87 6.39 -1.49
N TYR A 176 -30.54 6.36 -1.66
CA TYR A 176 -29.61 6.78 -0.61
C TYR A 176 -29.63 8.30 -0.41
N VAL A 177 -29.67 9.08 -1.47
CA VAL A 177 -29.78 10.56 -1.38
C VAL A 177 -31.05 10.96 -0.63
N LYS A 178 -32.19 10.30 -0.93
CA LYS A 178 -33.46 10.53 -0.27
C LYS A 178 -33.50 10.06 1.18
N ASN A 179 -32.89 8.90 1.46
CA ASN A 179 -32.87 8.30 2.79
C ASN A 179 -31.52 7.65 3.08
N LYS A 180 -30.73 8.23 3.98
CA LYS A 180 -29.40 7.79 4.41
C LYS A 180 -29.41 6.55 5.31
N SER A 181 -30.36 5.64 5.14
CA SER A 181 -30.45 4.41 5.91
C SER A 181 -29.26 3.48 5.70
N ASN A 182 -28.98 2.65 6.71
CA ASN A 182 -27.94 1.61 6.60
C ASN A 182 -28.25 0.61 5.46
N THR A 183 -29.53 0.36 5.17
CA THR A 183 -29.93 -0.53 4.08
C THR A 183 -29.53 0.04 2.73
N ASN A 184 -29.81 1.33 2.47
CA ASN A 184 -29.41 1.98 1.23
C ASN A 184 -27.88 2.12 1.13
N LYS A 185 -27.21 2.44 2.25
CA LYS A 185 -25.73 2.46 2.30
C LYS A 185 -25.12 1.13 1.90
N LYS A 186 -25.66 0.00 2.37
CA LYS A 186 -25.14 -1.34 2.06
C LYS A 186 -25.13 -1.64 0.56
N LYS A 187 -26.09 -1.11 -0.21
CA LYS A 187 -26.17 -1.27 -1.66
C LYS A 187 -25.06 -0.53 -2.40
N LEU A 188 -24.56 0.56 -1.83
CA LEU A 188 -23.50 1.42 -2.37
C LEU A 188 -22.11 1.09 -1.80
N LEU A 189 -22.02 0.07 -0.97
CA LEU A 189 -20.78 -0.37 -0.35
C LEU A 189 -20.06 -1.39 -1.25
N LYS A 190 -18.91 -1.01 -1.77
CA LYS A 190 -17.95 -1.92 -2.43
C LYS A 190 -17.03 -2.52 -1.37
N LYS A 191 -16.98 -3.85 -1.31
CA LYS A 191 -16.07 -4.59 -0.42
C LYS A 191 -14.86 -5.01 -1.22
N LEU A 192 -13.67 -4.75 -0.69
CA LEU A 192 -12.39 -5.12 -1.26
C LEU A 192 -11.56 -5.86 -0.23
N GLU A 193 -10.64 -6.68 -0.71
CA GLU A 193 -9.57 -7.26 0.08
C GLU A 193 -8.25 -6.62 -0.34
N PRO A 194 -7.33 -6.35 0.61
CA PRO A 194 -6.01 -5.83 0.27
C PRO A 194 -5.23 -6.81 -0.61
N ILE A 195 -4.58 -6.29 -1.64
CA ILE A 195 -3.61 -7.04 -2.41
C ILE A 195 -2.24 -6.83 -1.77
N TYR A 196 -1.60 -7.90 -1.34
CA TYR A 196 -0.31 -7.82 -0.66
C TYR A 196 0.83 -8.14 -1.61
N LYS A 197 1.82 -7.24 -1.65
CA LYS A 197 3.13 -7.49 -2.26
C LYS A 197 3.97 -8.44 -1.40
N ASN A 198 3.83 -8.33 -0.08
CA ASN A 198 4.45 -9.23 0.89
C ASN A 198 3.50 -9.50 2.06
N LYS A 199 3.55 -10.72 2.59
CA LYS A 199 2.74 -11.16 3.74
C LYS A 199 3.63 -11.67 4.85
N ALA A 200 3.27 -11.40 6.09
CA ALA A 200 3.83 -12.03 7.28
C ALA A 200 2.98 -13.24 7.73
N TYR A 201 3.37 -13.88 8.82
CA TYR A 201 2.69 -15.07 9.34
C TYR A 201 1.27 -14.77 9.83
N LYS A 202 1.11 -13.69 10.60
CA LYS A 202 -0.19 -13.22 11.11
C LYS A 202 -0.27 -11.69 11.05
N MET A 203 -1.49 -11.17 10.94
CA MET A 203 -1.73 -9.75 11.17
C MET A 203 -1.95 -9.53 12.67
N ASN A 204 -1.29 -8.52 13.25
CA ASN A 204 -1.51 -8.10 14.62
C ASN A 204 -1.70 -6.58 14.63
N PHE A 205 -2.92 -6.14 14.89
CA PHE A 205 -3.26 -4.69 14.84
C PHE A 205 -2.83 -3.94 16.09
N GLU A 206 -2.67 -4.62 17.22
CA GLU A 206 -2.22 -4.02 18.48
C GLU A 206 -0.69 -3.91 18.52
N ASN A 207 0.00 -4.98 18.13
CA ASN A 207 1.46 -5.07 18.07
C ASN A 207 1.91 -5.45 16.65
N PRO A 208 1.93 -4.52 15.68
CA PRO A 208 2.12 -4.86 14.27
C PRO A 208 3.42 -5.59 13.93
N THR A 209 4.45 -5.48 14.75
CA THR A 209 5.75 -6.18 14.56
C THR A 209 5.80 -7.56 15.22
N GLU A 210 4.78 -7.95 15.97
CA GLU A 210 4.58 -9.35 16.42
C GLU A 210 3.82 -10.16 15.36
N ASP A 211 4.24 -10.02 14.12
CA ASP A 211 3.59 -10.57 12.92
C ASP A 211 4.21 -11.89 12.45
N TYR A 212 5.17 -12.46 13.18
CA TYR A 212 5.85 -13.71 12.85
C TYR A 212 5.43 -14.87 13.79
N ASN A 213 5.82 -16.10 13.42
CA ASN A 213 5.62 -17.27 14.29
C ASN A 213 6.72 -17.32 15.35
N THR A 214 6.39 -16.92 16.58
CA THR A 214 7.32 -16.90 17.72
C THR A 214 7.75 -18.31 18.18
N GLN A 215 7.14 -19.37 17.66
CA GLN A 215 7.46 -20.76 18.00
C GLN A 215 8.39 -21.40 16.97
N THR A 216 8.46 -20.84 15.74
CA THR A 216 9.23 -21.44 14.63
C THR A 216 9.91 -20.33 13.84
N TYR A 217 11.23 -20.28 13.92
CA TYR A 217 12.11 -19.36 13.21
C TYR A 217 13.56 -19.90 13.22
N SER A 218 14.45 -19.26 12.49
CA SER A 218 15.88 -19.47 12.64
C SER A 218 16.60 -18.18 13.01
N GLU A 219 17.69 -18.32 13.72
CA GLU A 219 18.59 -17.27 14.15
C GLU A 219 19.96 -17.51 13.52
N VAL A 220 20.59 -16.47 13.02
CA VAL A 220 21.99 -16.46 12.59
C VAL A 220 22.70 -15.42 13.44
N ASP A 221 23.52 -15.88 14.36
CA ASP A 221 24.42 -15.04 15.15
C ASP A 221 25.75 -14.92 14.40
N ILE A 222 26.01 -13.74 13.83
CA ILE A 222 27.24 -13.46 13.09
C ILE A 222 28.44 -13.39 14.01
N SER A 223 28.29 -12.93 15.24
CA SER A 223 29.39 -12.80 16.20
C SER A 223 29.86 -14.16 16.67
N GLU A 224 28.95 -15.11 16.84
CA GLU A 224 29.26 -16.48 17.23
C GLU A 224 29.54 -17.39 16.02
N GLN A 225 29.20 -16.99 14.81
CA GLN A 225 29.24 -17.81 13.58
C GLN A 225 28.42 -19.08 13.72
N MET A 226 27.19 -18.94 14.25
CA MET A 226 26.29 -20.05 14.53
C MET A 226 24.91 -19.81 13.89
N VAL A 227 24.26 -20.91 13.54
CA VAL A 227 22.84 -20.94 13.15
C VAL A 227 22.08 -21.73 14.21
N TYR A 228 20.95 -21.20 14.65
CA TYR A 228 20.03 -21.87 15.57
C TYR A 228 18.66 -22.00 14.92
N VAL A 229 18.06 -23.18 14.99
CA VAL A 229 16.70 -23.44 14.48
C VAL A 229 15.77 -23.68 15.66
N PHE A 230 14.69 -22.90 15.71
CA PHE A 230 13.68 -22.98 16.75
C PHE A 230 12.42 -23.69 16.23
N GLN A 231 11.93 -24.63 17.03
CA GLN A 231 10.58 -25.21 16.90
C GLN A 231 9.96 -25.32 18.29
N ASN A 232 8.66 -25.06 18.39
CA ASN A 232 7.93 -25.02 19.67
C ASN A 232 8.61 -24.10 20.71
N GLY A 233 9.23 -22.99 20.24
CA GLY A 233 9.90 -22.02 21.08
C GLY A 233 11.22 -22.49 21.73
N GLN A 234 11.75 -23.62 21.27
CA GLN A 234 13.01 -24.20 21.76
C GLN A 234 13.99 -24.39 20.61
N VAL A 235 15.29 -24.27 20.91
CA VAL A 235 16.35 -24.63 19.94
C VAL A 235 16.34 -26.14 19.76
N VAL A 236 16.02 -26.58 18.53
CA VAL A 236 16.01 -28.01 18.15
C VAL A 236 17.26 -28.42 17.38
N TYR A 237 18.00 -27.45 16.82
CA TYR A 237 19.24 -27.67 16.10
C TYR A 237 20.11 -26.42 16.14
N SER A 238 21.44 -26.66 16.21
CA SER A 238 22.45 -25.60 16.06
C SER A 238 23.61 -26.09 15.20
N ALA A 239 24.20 -25.18 14.45
CA ALA A 239 25.31 -25.52 13.54
C ALA A 239 26.30 -24.38 13.43
N LYS A 240 27.60 -24.76 13.33
CA LYS A 240 28.66 -23.83 12.96
C LYS A 240 28.48 -23.35 11.53
N CYS A 241 28.67 -22.07 11.31
CA CYS A 241 28.62 -21.51 9.96
C CYS A 241 29.83 -20.62 9.66
N VAL A 242 29.92 -20.17 8.41
CA VAL A 242 30.81 -19.08 8.00
C VAL A 242 30.03 -18.12 7.17
N THR A 243 29.80 -16.91 7.70
CA THR A 243 29.06 -15.82 7.06
C THR A 243 29.95 -15.01 6.11
N GLY A 244 29.39 -13.96 5.54
CA GLY A 244 30.09 -13.10 4.58
C GLY A 244 31.24 -12.31 5.20
N LEU A 245 32.18 -11.90 4.35
CA LEU A 245 33.37 -11.12 4.73
C LEU A 245 32.96 -9.70 5.14
N PRO A 246 33.09 -9.27 6.41
CA PRO A 246 32.59 -8.00 6.89
C PRO A 246 33.37 -6.79 6.37
N SER A 247 34.64 -6.94 6.01
CA SER A 247 35.49 -5.88 5.45
C SER A 247 35.09 -5.47 4.02
N ASP A 248 34.23 -6.25 3.36
CA ASP A 248 33.70 -5.98 2.03
C ASP A 248 32.16 -5.88 2.10
N ALA A 249 31.65 -4.67 1.92
CA ALA A 249 30.22 -4.39 2.01
C ALA A 249 29.37 -5.17 0.97
N THR A 250 29.97 -5.59 -0.15
CA THR A 250 29.31 -6.40 -1.20
C THR A 250 29.24 -7.88 -0.82
N ARG A 251 30.09 -8.31 0.10
CA ARG A 251 30.23 -9.69 0.56
C ARG A 251 29.70 -9.90 1.98
N SER A 252 29.44 -8.84 2.74
CA SER A 252 28.94 -8.98 4.11
C SER A 252 27.53 -9.60 4.14
N THR A 253 27.30 -10.51 5.09
CA THR A 253 25.94 -10.96 5.41
C THR A 253 25.17 -9.83 6.05
N LYS A 254 24.00 -9.50 5.51
CA LYS A 254 23.21 -8.37 5.99
C LYS A 254 22.35 -8.78 7.17
N THR A 255 22.49 -8.08 8.29
CA THR A 255 21.59 -8.20 9.44
C THR A 255 20.16 -7.80 9.05
N GLY A 256 19.17 -8.30 9.79
CA GLY A 256 17.75 -7.97 9.52
C GLY A 256 16.80 -9.12 9.79
N CYS A 257 15.54 -8.79 9.59
CA CYS A 257 14.40 -9.69 9.66
C CYS A 257 14.05 -10.19 8.25
N TRP A 258 14.37 -11.42 7.96
CA TRP A 258 14.24 -12.05 6.66
C TRP A 258 13.24 -13.22 6.72
N TYR A 259 12.99 -13.90 5.60
CA TYR A 259 12.21 -15.13 5.55
C TYR A 259 12.71 -16.06 4.45
N ILE A 260 12.43 -17.35 4.58
CA ILE A 260 12.82 -18.36 3.60
C ILE A 260 11.96 -18.22 2.35
N LYS A 261 12.60 -17.95 1.21
CA LYS A 261 11.97 -17.62 -0.08
C LYS A 261 11.93 -18.79 -1.05
N ASP A 262 12.91 -19.68 -0.94
CA ASP A 262 13.05 -20.83 -1.85
C ASP A 262 13.90 -21.92 -1.19
N LYS A 263 13.65 -23.18 -1.54
CA LYS A 263 14.41 -24.35 -1.08
C LYS A 263 14.64 -25.30 -2.26
N LYS A 264 15.91 -25.67 -2.49
CA LYS A 264 16.31 -26.60 -3.55
C LYS A 264 17.33 -27.59 -3.05
N LEU A 265 17.19 -28.87 -3.40
CA LEU A 265 18.17 -29.90 -3.05
C LEU A 265 19.51 -29.66 -3.73
N GLU A 266 19.47 -29.23 -4.98
CA GLU A 266 20.65 -28.88 -5.79
C GLU A 266 20.43 -27.50 -6.40
N TYR A 267 21.45 -26.67 -6.36
CA TYR A 267 21.45 -25.34 -6.91
C TYR A 267 22.85 -24.94 -7.37
N THR A 268 22.94 -24.10 -8.37
CA THR A 268 24.20 -23.50 -8.80
C THR A 268 24.20 -22.03 -8.44
N LEU A 269 25.08 -21.64 -7.54
CA LEU A 269 25.33 -20.25 -7.19
C LEU A 269 26.17 -19.60 -8.28
N THR A 270 25.72 -18.48 -8.83
CA THR A 270 26.44 -17.73 -9.86
C THR A 270 26.62 -16.29 -9.38
N GLY A 271 27.86 -15.85 -9.30
CA GLY A 271 28.27 -14.46 -9.08
C GLY A 271 28.99 -13.90 -10.29
N ALA A 272 29.55 -12.70 -10.16
CA ALA A 272 30.27 -12.02 -11.24
C ALA A 272 31.51 -12.82 -11.69
N ASP A 273 32.16 -13.52 -10.75
CA ASP A 273 33.47 -14.20 -10.90
C ASP A 273 33.44 -15.66 -10.50
N TYR A 274 32.28 -16.24 -10.17
CA TYR A 274 32.18 -17.63 -9.77
C TYR A 274 30.88 -18.30 -10.25
N THR A 275 30.99 -19.62 -10.44
CA THR A 275 29.88 -20.54 -10.62
C THR A 275 30.15 -21.77 -9.77
N THR A 276 29.33 -21.96 -8.71
CA THR A 276 29.59 -23.02 -7.71
C THR A 276 28.31 -23.86 -7.54
N PRO A 277 28.36 -25.16 -7.91
CA PRO A 277 27.29 -26.09 -7.56
C PRO A 277 27.23 -26.27 -6.04
N THR A 278 26.02 -26.27 -5.50
CA THR A 278 25.80 -26.51 -4.07
C THR A 278 24.61 -27.42 -3.81
N LYS A 279 24.52 -27.95 -2.59
CA LYS A 279 23.42 -28.78 -2.14
C LYS A 279 22.64 -28.08 -1.01
N TYR A 280 21.38 -28.44 -0.85
CA TYR A 280 20.49 -27.97 0.21
C TYR A 280 20.43 -26.45 0.30
N TRP A 281 20.20 -25.81 -0.87
CA TRP A 281 20.00 -24.38 -0.94
C TRP A 281 18.70 -23.93 -0.25
N VAL A 282 18.82 -22.99 0.71
CA VAL A 282 17.70 -22.34 1.39
C VAL A 282 17.86 -20.85 1.23
N ARG A 283 17.11 -20.26 0.31
CA ARG A 283 17.19 -18.83 -0.04
C ARG A 283 16.56 -17.96 1.03
N ILE A 284 17.30 -16.97 1.52
CA ILE A 284 16.84 -16.01 2.54
C ILE A 284 16.57 -14.64 1.93
N THR A 285 17.46 -14.12 1.08
CA THR A 285 17.29 -12.80 0.46
C THR A 285 17.02 -12.91 -1.04
N LEU A 286 16.39 -11.88 -1.63
CA LEU A 286 16.22 -11.81 -3.09
C LEU A 286 17.55 -11.60 -3.82
N THR A 287 18.55 -11.02 -3.15
CA THR A 287 19.90 -10.78 -3.69
C THR A 287 20.79 -12.01 -3.68
N GLY A 288 20.33 -13.15 -3.13
CA GLY A 288 21.04 -14.42 -3.26
C GLY A 288 21.77 -14.88 -1.99
N THR A 289 21.48 -14.30 -0.82
CA THR A 289 21.95 -14.86 0.47
C THR A 289 21.09 -16.06 0.89
N GLY A 290 21.69 -17.11 1.40
CA GLY A 290 20.97 -18.27 1.91
C GLY A 290 21.89 -19.24 2.65
N TYR A 291 21.27 -20.25 3.27
CA TYR A 291 21.99 -21.42 3.79
C TYR A 291 22.34 -22.35 2.65
N HIS A 292 23.56 -22.86 2.63
CA HIS A 292 23.95 -23.88 1.66
C HIS A 292 25.19 -24.63 2.09
N TYR A 293 25.35 -25.84 1.54
CA TYR A 293 26.62 -26.59 1.66
C TYR A 293 27.75 -25.83 0.99
N MET A 294 28.91 -25.78 1.68
CA MET A 294 30.16 -25.33 1.08
C MET A 294 31.28 -26.22 1.55
N ASN A 295 32.00 -26.87 0.59
CA ASN A 295 33.21 -27.58 0.87
C ASN A 295 34.37 -26.60 1.06
N ARG A 296 34.71 -26.32 2.30
CA ARG A 296 35.79 -25.40 2.67
C ARG A 296 36.96 -26.19 3.23
N SER A 297 38.17 -25.87 2.80
CA SER A 297 39.41 -26.48 3.30
C SER A 297 39.84 -26.01 4.69
N ASP A 298 39.08 -25.10 5.31
CA ASP A 298 39.38 -24.49 6.59
C ASP A 298 38.32 -24.79 7.68
N TRP A 299 37.45 -25.78 7.46
CA TRP A 299 36.50 -26.22 8.49
C TRP A 299 37.20 -26.76 9.75
N ASP A 300 38.38 -27.33 9.61
CA ASP A 300 39.23 -27.79 10.72
C ASP A 300 39.79 -26.64 11.57
N LYS A 301 39.86 -25.44 10.99
CA LYS A 301 40.30 -24.18 11.63
C LYS A 301 39.16 -23.26 11.99
N TRP A 302 37.94 -23.78 12.00
CA TRP A 302 36.76 -22.94 12.28
C TRP A 302 36.89 -22.29 13.67
N SER A 303 36.61 -21.02 13.69
CA SER A 303 36.43 -20.19 14.90
C SER A 303 35.44 -19.08 14.59
N PRO A 304 34.87 -18.42 15.60
CA PRO A 304 34.04 -17.24 15.40
C PRO A 304 34.72 -16.09 14.64
N GLU A 305 36.03 -16.06 14.58
CA GLU A 305 36.82 -15.03 13.89
C GLU A 305 37.10 -15.34 12.41
N LEU A 306 36.86 -16.59 11.97
CA LEU A 306 37.26 -17.05 10.63
C LEU A 306 36.65 -16.20 9.50
N TYR A 307 35.38 -15.79 9.64
CA TYR A 307 34.71 -15.01 8.62
C TYR A 307 35.32 -13.62 8.38
N LYS A 308 36.03 -13.07 9.37
CA LYS A 308 36.67 -11.74 9.26
C LYS A 308 37.79 -11.70 8.22
N THR A 309 38.38 -12.83 7.92
CA THR A 309 39.48 -12.96 6.95
C THR A 309 39.14 -13.88 5.77
N ARG A 310 38.31 -14.88 5.99
CA ARG A 310 37.94 -15.91 5.00
C ARG A 310 36.41 -16.06 4.89
N GLY A 311 35.68 -14.97 5.02
CA GLY A 311 34.24 -14.95 4.90
C GLY A 311 33.73 -15.31 3.49
N SER A 312 32.47 -15.69 3.40
CA SER A 312 31.79 -16.00 2.14
C SER A 312 31.50 -14.72 1.31
N HIS A 313 30.75 -14.84 0.23
CA HIS A 313 30.20 -13.72 -0.54
C HIS A 313 28.81 -13.27 -0.04
N GLY A 314 28.54 -13.43 1.27
CA GLY A 314 27.30 -13.03 1.91
C GLY A 314 26.36 -14.19 2.29
N CYS A 315 26.59 -15.39 1.76
CA CYS A 315 25.86 -16.59 2.15
C CYS A 315 26.31 -17.12 3.52
N ILE A 316 25.46 -17.93 4.13
CA ILE A 316 25.74 -18.67 5.35
C ILE A 316 26.20 -20.08 4.94
N ASN A 317 27.54 -20.27 4.90
CA ASN A 317 28.17 -21.53 4.53
C ASN A 317 28.09 -22.53 5.67
N LEU A 318 27.65 -23.75 5.37
CA LEU A 318 27.45 -24.83 6.33
C LEU A 318 28.15 -26.13 5.86
N GLN A 319 28.44 -27.04 6.80
CA GLN A 319 28.86 -28.41 6.48
C GLN A 319 27.66 -29.20 5.93
N LEU A 320 27.90 -30.28 5.22
CA LEU A 320 26.90 -31.04 4.48
C LEU A 320 25.75 -31.54 5.39
N GLU A 321 26.08 -32.17 6.50
CA GLU A 321 25.09 -32.73 7.42
C GLU A 321 24.32 -31.62 8.14
N ASP A 322 24.98 -30.50 8.47
CA ASP A 322 24.33 -29.37 9.13
C ASP A 322 23.29 -28.72 8.23
N VAL A 323 23.67 -28.40 6.99
CA VAL A 323 22.70 -27.77 6.06
C VAL A 323 21.56 -28.72 5.69
N LYS A 324 21.80 -30.02 5.60
CA LYS A 324 20.75 -31.03 5.36
C LYS A 324 19.75 -31.07 6.51
N ASN A 325 20.21 -31.02 7.76
CA ASN A 325 19.34 -30.96 8.93
C ASN A 325 18.54 -29.65 8.95
N ILE A 326 19.20 -28.49 8.76
CA ILE A 326 18.52 -27.20 8.67
C ILE A 326 17.48 -27.20 7.53
N TYR A 327 17.86 -27.69 6.35
CA TYR A 327 16.94 -27.80 5.20
C TYR A 327 15.66 -28.59 5.53
N ASN A 328 15.78 -29.68 6.31
CA ASN A 328 14.62 -30.50 6.68
C ASN A 328 13.74 -29.86 7.78
N LEU A 329 14.36 -29.04 8.66
CA LEU A 329 13.67 -28.42 9.80
C LEU A 329 12.93 -27.14 9.46
N VAL A 330 13.45 -26.37 8.48
CA VAL A 330 12.86 -25.07 8.13
C VAL A 330 11.87 -25.19 6.97
N SER A 331 10.89 -24.30 6.93
CA SER A 331 9.85 -24.24 5.91
C SER A 331 9.88 -22.94 5.14
N MET A 332 9.23 -22.96 3.95
CA MET A 332 8.98 -21.74 3.19
C MET A 332 8.26 -20.73 4.07
N ARG A 333 8.72 -19.48 4.04
CA ARG A 333 8.22 -18.34 4.79
C ARG A 333 8.53 -18.32 6.29
N ASP A 334 9.24 -19.33 6.82
CA ASP A 334 9.78 -19.22 8.18
C ASP A 334 10.68 -17.99 8.29
N MET A 335 10.60 -17.33 9.43
CA MET A 335 11.39 -16.15 9.73
C MET A 335 12.85 -16.50 9.98
N VAL A 336 13.73 -15.64 9.53
CA VAL A 336 15.19 -15.71 9.78
C VAL A 336 15.63 -14.38 10.37
N PHE A 337 16.07 -14.40 11.62
CA PHE A 337 16.74 -13.28 12.26
C PHE A 337 18.25 -13.40 12.00
N ILE A 338 18.85 -12.35 11.47
CA ILE A 338 20.31 -12.26 11.29
C ILE A 338 20.78 -11.03 12.08
N HIS A 339 21.68 -11.24 13.01
CA HIS A 339 22.23 -10.20 13.89
C HIS A 339 23.69 -10.44 14.19
N ASP A 340 24.34 -9.47 14.84
CA ASP A 340 25.70 -9.52 15.35
C ASP A 340 25.74 -9.98 16.80
#